data_00f7900c973b5e7151aa6a41dcb22976
#
_entry.id   00f7900c973b5e7151aa6a41dcb22976
#
_cell.length_a   1.000
_cell.length_b   1.000
_cell.length_c   1.000
_cell.angle_alpha   90.00
_cell.angle_beta   90.00
_cell.angle_gamma   90.00
#
_symmetry.space_group_name_H-M   'P 1'
#
loop_
_entity.id
_entity.type
_entity.pdbx_description
1 polymer ?
#
loop_
_entity_poly.entity_id
_entity_poly.type
_entity_poly.pdbx_seq_one_letter_code
_entity_poly.pdbx_strand_id
1 'polypeptide(L)'
;MDARIDKVKSDIFIVKYWLIGFLILVLVMIAVGGATRLTRSGLSITEWRPISGFIPPMSEFDWKVEFDKYKKTPEYRELNNHFEINDFKSIFLWEYTHRSIGRILFLYALLPGLYFWRRGKISVQTPVFFSSYITFQGFVGWLMVKSGLSKVPAVSPFLLAFHYFLALGLLIFIFRELCQFRTKLNVDSTQLTSFLTKAIGVALGVQIFY
;
A
#
# COMPACT_ATOMS: atom_id res chain seq x y z
N MET A 1 18.24 5.23 -38.96
CA MET A 1 18.83 5.44 -37.62
C MET A 1 17.81 6.11 -36.69
N ASP A 2 17.01 7.07 -37.16
CA ASP A 2 16.03 7.83 -36.36
C ASP A 2 14.91 6.97 -35.76
N ALA A 3 14.27 6.10 -36.53
CA ALA A 3 13.16 5.26 -36.04
C ALA A 3 13.54 4.34 -34.87
N ARG A 4 14.79 3.91 -34.79
CA ARG A 4 15.28 3.09 -33.67
C ARG A 4 15.51 3.94 -32.42
N ILE A 5 15.98 5.16 -32.58
CA ILE A 5 16.17 6.13 -31.48
C ILE A 5 14.83 6.53 -30.89
N ASP A 6 13.84 6.84 -31.75
CA ASP A 6 12.50 7.21 -31.32
C ASP A 6 11.78 6.09 -30.59
N LYS A 7 11.94 4.85 -31.04
CA LYS A 7 11.40 3.68 -30.33
C LYS A 7 12.03 3.52 -28.94
N VAL A 8 13.35 3.68 -28.81
CA VAL A 8 14.03 3.58 -27.50
C VAL A 8 13.56 4.68 -26.57
N LYS A 9 13.41 5.93 -27.05
CA LYS A 9 12.87 7.05 -26.26
C LYS A 9 11.46 6.74 -25.79
N SER A 10 10.56 6.31 -26.68
CA SER A 10 9.17 5.93 -26.34
C SER A 10 9.12 4.84 -25.26
N ASP A 11 9.96 3.81 -25.37
CA ASP A 11 10.03 2.71 -24.41
C ASP A 11 10.44 3.17 -23.01
N ILE A 12 11.42 4.09 -22.95
CA ILE A 12 11.88 4.69 -21.69
C ILE A 12 10.74 5.53 -21.05
N PHE A 13 10.00 6.31 -21.85
CA PHE A 13 8.89 7.12 -21.35
C PHE A 13 7.80 6.26 -20.72
N ILE A 14 7.37 5.17 -21.34
CA ILE A 14 6.32 4.31 -20.83
C ILE A 14 6.69 3.69 -19.47
N VAL A 15 7.92 3.18 -19.34
CA VAL A 15 8.41 2.63 -18.07
C VAL A 15 8.49 3.70 -16.99
N LYS A 16 8.93 4.91 -17.35
CA LYS A 16 8.97 6.05 -16.42
C LYS A 16 7.56 6.39 -15.88
N TYR A 17 6.55 6.47 -16.74
CA TYR A 17 5.18 6.76 -16.30
C TYR A 17 4.59 5.64 -15.44
N TRP A 18 4.92 4.39 -15.73
CA TRP A 18 4.57 3.28 -14.85
C TRP A 18 5.18 3.43 -13.45
N LEU A 19 6.46 3.76 -13.35
CA LEU A 19 7.13 4.00 -12.06
C LEU A 19 6.55 5.22 -11.32
N ILE A 20 6.20 6.29 -12.05
CA ILE A 20 5.54 7.46 -11.44
C ILE A 20 4.15 7.07 -10.89
N GLY A 21 3.35 6.35 -11.66
CA GLY A 21 2.06 5.83 -11.19
C GLY A 21 2.21 4.91 -9.98
N PHE A 22 3.25 4.09 -9.96
CA PHE A 22 3.59 3.24 -8.82
C PHE A 22 3.93 4.06 -7.57
N LEU A 23 4.75 5.10 -7.74
CA LEU A 23 5.09 6.04 -6.67
C LEU A 23 3.84 6.71 -6.09
N ILE A 24 2.98 7.24 -6.95
CA ILE A 24 1.71 7.87 -6.53
C ILE A 24 0.84 6.89 -5.76
N LEU A 25 0.72 5.65 -6.24
CA LEU A 25 -0.09 4.63 -5.61
C LEU A 25 0.44 4.24 -4.21
N VAL A 26 1.77 4.19 -4.03
CA VAL A 26 2.40 3.98 -2.72
C VAL A 26 2.15 5.16 -1.78
N LEU A 27 2.21 6.40 -2.27
CA LEU A 27 1.88 7.58 -1.47
C LEU A 27 0.42 7.58 -1.01
N VAL A 28 -0.51 7.23 -1.90
CA VAL A 28 -1.93 7.05 -1.56
C VAL A 28 -2.11 5.94 -0.52
N MET A 29 -1.39 4.81 -0.67
CA MET A 29 -1.40 3.71 0.29
C MET A 29 -0.95 4.15 1.69
N ILE A 30 0.12 4.94 1.78
CA ILE A 30 0.62 5.48 3.06
C ILE A 30 -0.41 6.44 3.67
N ALA A 31 -1.02 7.33 2.88
CA ALA A 31 -2.04 8.26 3.35
C ALA A 31 -3.29 7.53 3.89
N VAL A 32 -3.79 6.53 3.14
CA VAL A 32 -4.94 5.70 3.57
C VAL A 32 -4.58 4.86 4.80
N GLY A 33 -3.36 4.32 4.90
CA GLY A 33 -2.87 3.63 6.09
C GLY A 33 -2.84 4.54 7.31
N GLY A 34 -2.38 5.79 7.15
CA GLY A 34 -2.47 6.83 8.18
C GLY A 34 -3.91 7.11 8.62
N ALA A 35 -4.83 7.29 7.66
CA ALA A 35 -6.25 7.47 7.95
C ALA A 35 -6.86 6.28 8.70
N THR A 36 -6.53 5.04 8.30
CA THR A 36 -6.97 3.81 8.98
C THR A 36 -6.49 3.79 10.44
N ARG A 37 -5.30 4.28 10.73
CA ARG A 37 -4.80 4.42 12.09
C ARG A 37 -5.54 5.51 12.87
N LEU A 38 -5.73 6.69 12.28
CA LEU A 38 -6.41 7.82 12.92
C LEU A 38 -7.86 7.51 13.28
N THR A 39 -8.55 6.78 12.42
CA THR A 39 -9.93 6.35 12.62
C THR A 39 -10.05 5.08 13.49
N ARG A 40 -8.93 4.56 14.01
CA ARG A 40 -8.88 3.28 14.77
C ARG A 40 -9.58 2.13 14.04
N SER A 41 -9.43 2.06 12.73
CA SER A 41 -10.14 1.10 11.87
C SER A 41 -9.36 -0.20 11.61
N GLY A 42 -8.08 -0.25 12.00
CA GLY A 42 -7.15 -1.30 11.58
C GLY A 42 -7.33 -2.68 12.21
N LEU A 43 -8.33 -2.88 13.06
CA LEU A 43 -8.66 -4.16 13.70
C LEU A 43 -10.10 -4.63 13.39
N SER A 44 -10.78 -3.99 12.43
CA SER A 44 -12.17 -4.27 12.09
C SER A 44 -12.34 -5.56 11.26
N ILE A 45 -11.34 -5.92 10.45
CA ILE A 45 -11.36 -7.13 9.62
C ILE A 45 -10.55 -8.23 10.31
N THR A 46 -11.25 -9.15 10.94
CA THR A 46 -10.67 -10.17 11.82
C THR A 46 -9.97 -11.31 11.10
N GLU A 47 -10.31 -11.56 9.83
CA GLU A 47 -9.79 -12.67 9.05
C GLU A 47 -8.83 -12.19 7.96
N TRP A 48 -7.74 -12.92 7.78
CA TRP A 48 -6.81 -12.65 6.68
C TRP A 48 -7.24 -13.40 5.43
N ARG A 49 -7.84 -12.67 4.50
CA ARG A 49 -8.31 -13.20 3.21
C ARG A 49 -7.61 -12.45 2.06
N PRO A 50 -6.38 -12.84 1.68
CA PRO A 50 -5.60 -12.09 0.68
C PRO A 50 -6.26 -12.09 -0.70
N ILE A 51 -6.90 -13.18 -1.09
CA ILE A 51 -7.56 -13.33 -2.41
C ILE A 51 -9.06 -13.11 -2.29
N SER A 52 -9.78 -13.91 -1.51
CA SER A 52 -11.25 -13.83 -1.40
C SER A 52 -11.75 -12.52 -0.77
N GLY A 53 -10.92 -11.84 0.03
CA GLY A 53 -11.25 -10.54 0.61
C GLY A 53 -11.21 -9.37 -0.36
N PHE A 54 -11.18 -9.61 -1.69
CA PHE A 54 -11.28 -8.57 -2.71
C PHE A 54 -12.70 -8.04 -2.85
N ILE A 55 -13.71 -8.84 -2.51
CA ILE A 55 -15.12 -8.44 -2.53
C ILE A 55 -15.53 -8.11 -1.10
N PRO A 56 -16.07 -6.89 -0.85
CA PRO A 56 -16.58 -6.52 0.47
C PRO A 56 -17.90 -7.24 0.73
N PRO A 57 -18.42 -7.22 1.98
CA PRO A 57 -19.78 -7.66 2.27
C PRO A 57 -20.79 -6.92 1.39
N MET A 58 -21.64 -7.67 0.65
CA MET A 58 -22.56 -7.10 -0.33
C MET A 58 -24.01 -7.10 0.16
N SER A 59 -24.36 -8.01 1.09
CA SER A 59 -25.71 -8.14 1.66
C SER A 59 -25.72 -7.75 3.13
N GLU A 60 -26.90 -7.41 3.66
CA GLU A 60 -27.08 -7.16 5.10
C GLU A 60 -26.72 -8.41 5.93
N PHE A 61 -26.92 -9.59 5.38
CA PHE A 61 -26.51 -10.83 6.02
C PHE A 61 -24.98 -10.91 6.14
N ASP A 62 -24.23 -10.60 5.06
CA ASP A 62 -22.76 -10.62 5.10
C ASP A 62 -22.21 -9.59 6.10
N TRP A 63 -22.79 -8.39 6.13
CA TRP A 63 -22.43 -7.35 7.09
C TRP A 63 -22.65 -7.82 8.54
N LYS A 64 -23.77 -8.49 8.81
CA LYS A 64 -24.05 -9.03 10.13
C LYS A 64 -23.04 -10.11 10.52
N VAL A 65 -22.67 -11.00 9.60
CA VAL A 65 -21.67 -12.03 9.82
C VAL A 65 -20.31 -11.42 10.17
N GLU A 66 -19.84 -10.41 9.43
CA GLU A 66 -18.55 -9.77 9.73
C GLU A 66 -18.62 -8.95 11.04
N PHE A 67 -19.74 -8.30 11.33
CA PHE A 67 -19.92 -7.61 12.61
C PHE A 67 -19.94 -8.56 13.81
N ASP A 68 -20.57 -9.74 13.69
CA ASP A 68 -20.58 -10.74 14.76
C ASP A 68 -19.19 -11.35 15.01
N LYS A 69 -18.29 -11.38 14.00
CA LYS A 69 -16.89 -11.70 14.19
C LYS A 69 -16.15 -10.59 14.94
N TYR A 70 -16.38 -9.33 14.54
CA TYR A 70 -15.77 -8.16 15.19
C TYR A 70 -16.15 -8.05 16.67
N LYS A 71 -17.40 -8.34 17.02
CA LYS A 71 -17.88 -8.37 18.42
C LYS A 71 -17.10 -9.31 19.34
N LYS A 72 -16.41 -10.30 18.78
CA LYS A 72 -15.58 -11.23 19.54
C LYS A 72 -14.18 -10.71 19.83
N THR A 73 -13.78 -9.60 19.22
CA THR A 73 -12.45 -8.99 19.38
C THR A 73 -12.31 -8.25 20.71
N PRO A 74 -11.09 -8.12 21.25
CA PRO A 74 -10.82 -7.25 22.39
C PRO A 74 -11.24 -5.80 22.14
N GLU A 75 -10.98 -5.27 20.92
CA GLU A 75 -11.31 -3.89 20.57
C GLU A 75 -12.80 -3.59 20.73
N TYR A 76 -13.68 -4.46 20.24
CA TYR A 76 -15.12 -4.28 20.43
C TYR A 76 -15.49 -4.33 21.91
N ARG A 77 -14.99 -5.32 22.65
CA ARG A 77 -15.38 -5.54 24.06
C ARG A 77 -14.95 -4.41 24.99
N GLU A 78 -13.77 -3.84 24.75
CA GLU A 78 -13.15 -2.87 25.64
C GLU A 78 -13.41 -1.42 25.22
N LEU A 79 -13.47 -1.15 23.90
CA LEU A 79 -13.52 0.21 23.38
C LEU A 79 -14.82 0.53 22.63
N ASN A 80 -15.33 -0.40 21.82
CA ASN A 80 -16.39 -0.15 20.85
C ASN A 80 -17.66 -0.96 21.12
N ASN A 81 -17.91 -1.37 22.39
CA ASN A 81 -19.07 -2.18 22.76
C ASN A 81 -20.43 -1.48 22.50
N HIS A 82 -20.41 -0.18 22.30
CA HIS A 82 -21.56 0.65 21.95
C HIS A 82 -21.80 0.78 20.44
N PHE A 83 -20.89 0.24 19.60
CA PHE A 83 -21.03 0.35 18.15
C PHE A 83 -22.21 -0.45 17.64
N GLU A 84 -22.96 0.21 16.75
CA GLU A 84 -23.96 -0.42 15.90
C GLU A 84 -23.36 -0.84 14.55
N ILE A 85 -24.15 -1.52 13.73
CA ILE A 85 -23.71 -2.04 12.44
C ILE A 85 -23.20 -0.93 11.48
N ASN A 86 -23.74 0.28 11.58
CA ASN A 86 -23.32 1.39 10.72
C ASN A 86 -21.96 1.96 11.15
N ASP A 87 -21.69 2.00 12.46
CA ASP A 87 -20.37 2.40 12.97
C ASP A 87 -19.32 1.39 12.53
N PHE A 88 -19.65 0.09 12.65
CA PHE A 88 -18.79 -0.97 12.17
C PHE A 88 -18.53 -0.89 10.66
N LYS A 89 -19.56 -0.64 9.83
CA LYS A 89 -19.38 -0.46 8.38
C LYS A 89 -18.37 0.65 8.08
N SER A 90 -18.39 1.74 8.83
CA SER A 90 -17.46 2.86 8.64
C SER A 90 -16.01 2.47 8.86
N ILE A 91 -15.69 1.82 9.99
CA ILE A 91 -14.31 1.39 10.27
C ILE A 91 -13.87 0.25 9.34
N PHE A 92 -14.79 -0.67 9.01
CA PHE A 92 -14.52 -1.74 8.07
C PHE A 92 -14.13 -1.22 6.69
N LEU A 93 -14.82 -0.20 6.17
CA LEU A 93 -14.53 0.36 4.84
C LEU A 93 -13.17 1.04 4.78
N TRP A 94 -12.69 1.69 5.83
CA TRP A 94 -11.33 2.24 5.89
C TRP A 94 -10.27 1.14 5.78
N GLU A 95 -10.40 0.09 6.60
CA GLU A 95 -9.45 -1.03 6.57
C GLU A 95 -9.54 -1.80 5.25
N TYR A 96 -10.75 -2.02 4.74
CA TYR A 96 -10.97 -2.67 3.45
C TYR A 96 -10.32 -1.89 2.30
N THR A 97 -10.46 -0.56 2.29
CA THR A 97 -9.85 0.31 1.28
C THR A 97 -8.32 0.20 1.31
N HIS A 98 -7.74 0.27 2.51
CA HIS A 98 -6.30 0.08 2.68
C HIS A 98 -5.83 -1.28 2.14
N ARG A 99 -6.48 -2.37 2.53
CA ARG A 99 -6.15 -3.72 2.06
C ARG A 99 -6.35 -3.89 0.54
N SER A 100 -7.37 -3.24 -0.03
CA SER A 100 -7.66 -3.30 -1.48
C SER A 100 -6.63 -2.55 -2.30
N ILE A 101 -6.19 -1.36 -1.85
CA ILE A 101 -5.08 -0.63 -2.49
C ILE A 101 -3.80 -1.48 -2.45
N GLY A 102 -3.52 -2.18 -1.34
CA GLY A 102 -2.38 -3.09 -1.25
C GLY A 102 -2.39 -4.21 -2.30
N ARG A 103 -3.56 -4.80 -2.56
CA ARG A 103 -3.74 -5.80 -3.64
C ARG A 103 -3.54 -5.19 -5.03
N ILE A 104 -4.12 -4.02 -5.26
CA ILE A 104 -3.94 -3.28 -6.52
C ILE A 104 -2.46 -2.94 -6.72
N LEU A 105 -1.77 -2.50 -5.68
CA LEU A 105 -0.35 -2.17 -5.72
C LEU A 105 0.49 -3.39 -6.14
N PHE A 106 0.19 -4.56 -5.58
CA PHE A 106 0.85 -5.81 -5.97
C PHE A 106 0.63 -6.14 -7.45
N LEU A 107 -0.62 -6.09 -7.92
CA LEU A 107 -0.95 -6.36 -9.32
C LEU A 107 -0.33 -5.32 -10.26
N TYR A 108 -0.29 -4.06 -9.86
CA TYR A 108 0.31 -2.97 -10.61
C TYR A 108 1.84 -3.12 -10.74
N ALA A 109 2.50 -3.63 -9.72
CA ALA A 109 3.92 -3.93 -9.78
C ALA A 109 4.19 -5.16 -10.67
N LEU A 110 3.41 -6.21 -10.51
CA LEU A 110 3.63 -7.51 -11.16
C LEU A 110 3.25 -7.49 -12.65
N LEU A 111 2.00 -7.15 -13.00
CA LEU A 111 1.49 -7.35 -14.35
C LEU A 111 2.16 -6.43 -15.39
N PRO A 112 2.20 -5.09 -15.20
CA PRO A 112 2.94 -4.23 -16.12
C PRO A 112 4.45 -4.51 -16.08
N GLY A 113 5.00 -4.83 -14.90
CA GLY A 113 6.41 -5.17 -14.77
C GLY A 113 6.80 -6.39 -15.60
N LEU A 114 6.01 -7.48 -15.56
CA LEU A 114 6.21 -8.66 -16.39
C LEU A 114 6.04 -8.34 -17.89
N TYR A 115 5.09 -7.48 -18.24
CA TYR A 115 4.92 -7.02 -19.61
C TYR A 115 6.17 -6.28 -20.10
N PHE A 116 6.72 -5.34 -19.32
CA PHE A 116 7.92 -4.60 -19.70
C PHE A 116 9.16 -5.47 -19.75
N TRP A 117 9.29 -6.44 -18.84
CA TRP A 117 10.35 -7.44 -18.91
C TRP A 117 10.28 -8.26 -20.19
N ARG A 118 9.12 -8.83 -20.53
CA ARG A 118 8.94 -9.61 -21.78
C ARG A 118 9.24 -8.79 -23.03
N ARG A 119 9.08 -7.48 -22.96
CA ARG A 119 9.44 -6.55 -24.04
C ARG A 119 10.91 -6.11 -24.02
N GLY A 120 11.71 -6.63 -23.10
CA GLY A 120 13.13 -6.29 -22.96
C GLY A 120 13.39 -4.85 -22.48
N LYS A 121 12.39 -4.18 -21.87
CA LYS A 121 12.48 -2.80 -21.42
C LYS A 121 13.11 -2.67 -20.03
N ILE A 122 12.92 -3.67 -19.17
CA ILE A 122 13.47 -3.76 -17.80
C ILE A 122 13.98 -5.17 -17.53
N SER A 123 14.82 -5.31 -16.48
CA SER A 123 15.23 -6.63 -15.98
C SER A 123 14.08 -7.36 -15.30
N VAL A 124 14.07 -8.69 -15.32
CA VAL A 124 13.14 -9.55 -14.56
C VAL A 124 13.25 -9.31 -13.04
N GLN A 125 14.42 -8.89 -12.58
CA GLN A 125 14.66 -8.59 -11.17
C GLN A 125 13.76 -7.46 -10.66
N THR A 126 13.40 -6.49 -11.51
CA THR A 126 12.56 -5.34 -11.12
C THR A 126 11.14 -5.77 -10.69
N PRO A 127 10.31 -6.44 -11.52
CA PRO A 127 8.98 -6.87 -11.09
C PRO A 127 9.03 -7.91 -9.98
N VAL A 128 10.01 -8.82 -9.99
CA VAL A 128 10.17 -9.82 -8.92
C VAL A 128 10.49 -9.12 -7.59
N PHE A 129 11.43 -8.18 -7.57
CA PHE A 129 11.79 -7.43 -6.37
C PHE A 129 10.58 -6.68 -5.80
N PHE A 130 9.90 -5.86 -6.60
CA PHE A 130 8.76 -5.07 -6.12
C PHE A 130 7.61 -5.95 -5.64
N SER A 131 7.26 -7.00 -6.37
CA SER A 131 6.18 -7.91 -5.96
C SER A 131 6.51 -8.67 -4.69
N SER A 132 7.74 -9.14 -4.53
CA SER A 132 8.20 -9.81 -3.30
C SER A 132 8.23 -8.85 -2.13
N TYR A 133 8.66 -7.61 -2.35
CA TYR A 133 8.67 -6.58 -1.31
C TYR A 133 7.26 -6.25 -0.81
N ILE A 134 6.29 -6.06 -1.72
CA ILE A 134 4.89 -5.80 -1.37
C ILE A 134 4.28 -7.00 -0.64
N THR A 135 4.60 -8.22 -1.06
CA THR A 135 4.15 -9.45 -0.38
C THR A 135 4.68 -9.49 1.05
N PHE A 136 5.96 -9.21 1.25
CA PHE A 136 6.57 -9.14 2.58
C PHE A 136 5.95 -8.01 3.42
N GLN A 137 5.70 -6.84 2.84
CA GLN A 137 4.99 -5.73 3.48
C GLN A 137 3.59 -6.16 3.95
N GLY A 138 2.84 -6.88 3.11
CA GLY A 138 1.54 -7.43 3.46
C GLY A 138 1.60 -8.45 4.60
N PHE A 139 2.62 -9.30 4.62
CA PHE A 139 2.87 -10.25 5.70
C PHE A 139 3.15 -9.56 7.05
N VAL A 140 4.01 -8.54 7.04
CA VAL A 140 4.27 -7.73 8.26
C VAL A 140 3.02 -7.01 8.72
N GLY A 141 2.20 -6.46 7.79
CA GLY A 141 0.90 -5.88 8.11
C GLY A 141 -0.07 -6.88 8.74
N TRP A 142 -0.10 -8.12 8.25
CA TRP A 142 -0.89 -9.18 8.87
C TRP A 142 -0.41 -9.52 10.29
N LEU A 143 0.90 -9.64 10.52
CA LEU A 143 1.45 -9.87 11.86
C LEU A 143 1.07 -8.74 12.82
N MET A 144 1.12 -7.49 12.33
CA MET A 144 0.73 -6.30 13.08
C MET A 144 -0.75 -6.38 13.53
N VAL A 145 -1.66 -6.64 12.61
CA VAL A 145 -3.10 -6.78 12.91
C VAL A 145 -3.34 -7.94 13.87
N LYS A 146 -2.70 -9.10 13.64
CA LYS A 146 -2.81 -10.26 14.53
C LYS A 146 -2.36 -9.95 15.95
N SER A 147 -1.38 -9.08 16.16
CA SER A 147 -0.94 -8.68 17.51
C SER A 147 -2.03 -7.92 18.27
N GLY A 148 -2.83 -7.08 17.58
CA GLY A 148 -3.93 -6.32 18.18
C GLY A 148 -5.25 -7.09 18.36
N LEU A 149 -5.39 -8.22 17.68
CA LEU A 149 -6.58 -9.08 17.78
C LEU A 149 -6.46 -10.15 18.89
N SER A 150 -5.30 -10.26 19.57
CA SER A 150 -5.04 -11.37 20.50
C SER A 150 -5.53 -11.11 21.91
N LYS A 151 -4.94 -10.16 22.65
CA LYS A 151 -5.22 -9.92 24.07
C LYS A 151 -5.56 -8.48 24.40
N VAL A 152 -4.94 -7.54 23.69
CA VAL A 152 -5.06 -6.09 23.95
C VAL A 152 -5.53 -5.42 22.66
N PRO A 153 -6.48 -4.49 22.71
CA PRO A 153 -7.00 -3.80 21.53
C PRO A 153 -6.01 -2.74 20.99
N ALA A 154 -4.77 -3.14 20.80
CA ALA A 154 -3.71 -2.30 20.27
C ALA A 154 -2.71 -3.12 19.48
N VAL A 155 -2.37 -2.65 18.28
CA VAL A 155 -1.30 -3.24 17.48
C VAL A 155 0.06 -3.01 18.13
N SER A 156 0.99 -3.95 17.97
CA SER A 156 2.36 -3.79 18.45
C SER A 156 2.99 -2.52 17.87
N PRO A 157 3.44 -1.56 18.70
CA PRO A 157 4.11 -0.34 18.23
C PRO A 157 5.35 -0.63 17.39
N PHE A 158 6.07 -1.70 17.74
CA PHE A 158 7.27 -2.13 17.02
C PHE A 158 6.91 -2.62 15.59
N LEU A 159 5.89 -3.47 15.45
CA LEU A 159 5.45 -3.94 14.14
C LEU A 159 4.87 -2.81 13.29
N LEU A 160 4.16 -1.87 13.92
CA LEU A 160 3.66 -0.68 13.24
C LEU A 160 4.79 0.19 12.68
N ALA A 161 5.81 0.48 13.51
CA ALA A 161 6.98 1.24 13.07
C ALA A 161 7.73 0.50 11.95
N PHE A 162 7.93 -0.81 12.08
CA PHE A 162 8.60 -1.61 11.07
C PHE A 162 7.83 -1.64 9.76
N HIS A 163 6.51 -1.83 9.79
CA HIS A 163 5.66 -1.77 8.61
C HIS A 163 5.76 -0.41 7.90
N TYR A 164 5.80 0.67 8.66
CA TYR A 164 5.97 2.02 8.13
C TYR A 164 7.34 2.24 7.50
N PHE A 165 8.42 1.82 8.16
CA PHE A 165 9.78 1.91 7.58
C PHE A 165 9.92 1.11 6.29
N LEU A 166 9.27 -0.04 6.18
CA LEU A 166 9.20 -0.78 4.93
C LEU A 166 8.48 0.02 3.84
N ALA A 167 7.37 0.70 4.15
CA ALA A 167 6.68 1.55 3.16
C ALA A 167 7.56 2.69 2.66
N LEU A 168 8.32 3.34 3.54
CA LEU A 168 9.32 4.35 3.15
C LEU A 168 10.46 3.76 2.32
N GLY A 169 10.92 2.56 2.67
CA GLY A 169 11.91 1.82 1.89
C GLY A 169 11.45 1.57 0.46
N LEU A 170 10.18 1.18 0.28
CA LEU A 170 9.60 0.99 -1.05
C LEU A 170 9.62 2.29 -1.87
N LEU A 171 9.28 3.43 -1.27
CA LEU A 171 9.39 4.75 -1.93
C LEU A 171 10.81 5.03 -2.40
N ILE A 172 11.80 4.77 -1.55
CA ILE A 172 13.22 4.98 -1.89
C ILE A 172 13.63 4.10 -3.07
N PHE A 173 13.21 2.83 -3.09
CA PHE A 173 13.53 1.93 -4.20
C PHE A 173 12.88 2.35 -5.51
N ILE A 174 11.61 2.74 -5.50
CA ILE A 174 10.93 3.25 -6.70
C ILE A 174 11.63 4.54 -7.20
N PHE A 175 11.99 5.41 -6.29
CA PHE A 175 12.71 6.64 -6.63
C PHE A 175 14.08 6.37 -7.25
N ARG A 176 14.84 5.44 -6.68
CA ARG A 176 16.13 5.00 -7.25
C ARG A 176 15.96 4.50 -8.69
N GLU A 177 14.96 3.67 -8.95
CA GLU A 177 14.66 3.20 -10.30
C GLU A 177 14.31 4.36 -11.25
N LEU A 178 13.49 5.32 -10.80
CA LEU A 178 13.18 6.52 -11.56
C LEU A 178 14.43 7.35 -11.89
N CYS A 179 15.37 7.48 -10.96
CA CYS A 179 16.62 8.21 -11.19
C CYS A 179 17.52 7.51 -12.22
N GLN A 180 17.56 6.17 -12.23
CA GLN A 180 18.33 5.42 -13.24
C GLN A 180 17.79 5.62 -14.65
N PHE A 181 16.47 5.69 -14.83
CA PHE A 181 15.87 6.00 -16.13
C PHE A 181 16.10 7.44 -16.57
N ARG A 182 16.27 8.34 -15.60
CA ARG A 182 16.53 9.76 -15.84
C ARG A 182 17.93 10.06 -16.35
N THR A 183 18.99 9.47 -15.76
CA THR A 183 20.37 9.60 -16.21
C THR A 183 20.52 9.23 -17.67
N LYS A 184 19.68 8.34 -18.19
CA LYS A 184 19.61 7.98 -19.61
C LYS A 184 18.94 9.04 -20.50
N LEU A 185 18.26 10.04 -19.95
CA LEU A 185 17.46 11.02 -20.67
C LEU A 185 17.95 12.49 -20.54
N ASN A 186 19.01 12.77 -19.76
CA ASN A 186 19.51 14.13 -19.47
C ASN A 186 18.42 15.14 -18.99
N VAL A 187 17.47 14.71 -18.17
CA VAL A 187 16.36 15.55 -17.67
C VAL A 187 16.72 16.20 -16.34
N ASP A 188 16.37 17.47 -16.16
CA ASP A 188 16.68 18.28 -14.97
C ASP A 188 16.08 17.73 -13.66
N SER A 189 16.87 17.75 -12.56
CA SER A 189 16.61 17.02 -11.28
C SER A 189 15.75 17.77 -10.29
N THR A 190 15.72 19.07 -10.39
CA THR A 190 15.26 19.94 -9.30
C THR A 190 13.78 19.78 -8.99
N GLN A 191 12.94 19.63 -10.00
CA GLN A 191 11.50 19.54 -9.80
C GLN A 191 11.06 18.20 -9.16
N LEU A 192 11.65 17.09 -9.62
CA LEU A 192 11.27 15.75 -9.09
C LEU A 192 11.79 15.55 -7.65
N THR A 193 13.01 15.99 -7.35
CA THR A 193 13.55 15.96 -5.97
C THR A 193 12.74 16.86 -5.04
N SER A 194 12.36 18.07 -5.47
CA SER A 194 11.50 18.97 -4.69
C SER A 194 10.13 18.34 -4.39
N PHE A 195 9.48 17.73 -5.40
CA PHE A 195 8.20 17.05 -5.20
C PHE A 195 8.31 15.90 -4.19
N LEU A 196 9.35 15.08 -4.30
CA LEU A 196 9.54 13.93 -3.41
C LEU A 196 9.91 14.33 -1.98
N THR A 197 10.75 15.35 -1.81
CA THR A 197 11.07 15.88 -0.48
C THR A 197 9.80 16.41 0.20
N LYS A 198 8.94 17.09 -0.54
CA LYS A 198 7.63 17.54 -0.03
C LYS A 198 6.69 16.38 0.29
N ALA A 199 6.60 15.39 -0.59
CA ALA A 199 5.73 14.23 -0.39
C ALA A 199 6.18 13.37 0.81
N ILE A 200 7.49 13.14 0.98
CA ILE A 200 8.07 12.47 2.15
C ILE A 200 7.84 13.31 3.40
N GLY A 201 8.03 14.63 3.33
CA GLY A 201 7.77 15.55 4.44
C GLY A 201 6.31 15.52 4.91
N VAL A 202 5.35 15.50 3.97
CA VAL A 202 3.92 15.35 4.29
C VAL A 202 3.63 13.99 4.90
N ALA A 203 4.17 12.91 4.34
CA ALA A 203 3.99 11.56 4.87
C ALA A 203 4.56 11.41 6.30
N LEU A 204 5.72 12.00 6.56
CA LEU A 204 6.33 12.06 7.90
C LEU A 204 5.51 12.95 8.86
N GLY A 205 5.05 14.10 8.39
CA GLY A 205 4.23 15.02 9.18
C GLY A 205 2.94 14.38 9.69
N VAL A 206 2.22 13.67 8.83
CA VAL A 206 1.01 12.92 9.22
C VAL A 206 1.27 11.86 10.29
N GLN A 207 2.49 11.33 10.38
CA GLN A 207 2.83 10.27 11.36
C GLN A 207 3.42 10.82 12.68
N ILE A 208 4.02 12.00 12.68
CA ILE A 208 4.66 12.58 13.88
C ILE A 208 3.63 13.28 14.77
N PHE A 209 2.55 13.82 14.20
CA PHE A 209 1.51 14.54 14.95
C PHE A 209 0.45 13.63 15.58
N TYR A 210 0.58 12.30 15.51
CA TYR A 210 -0.34 11.31 16.07
C TYR A 210 0.39 10.05 16.57
#